data_8cf8bc2ef78e535ce9af80f0c4d552e6
#
_entry.id   8cf8bc2ef78e535ce9af80f0c4d552e6
#
_cell.length_a   1.000
_cell.length_b   1.000
_cell.length_c   1.000
_cell.angle_alpha   90.00
_cell.angle_beta   90.00
_cell.angle_gamma   90.00
#
_symmetry.space_group_name_H-M   'P 1'
#
loop_
_entity.id
_entity.type
_entity.pdbx_description
1 polymer ?
#
loop_
_entity_poly.entity_id
_entity_poly.type
_entity_poly.pdbx_seq_one_letter_code
_entity_poly.pdbx_strand_id
1 'polypeptide(L)'
;MFSVDVSTRECDGHVVVALRGELDLVDAADVAAALAAAVAREPRIIVDLAGLEFIDCSGVAALARGRRHARQAGGDLLLAAPQQRVQRVLAITRLVGEFSVHASVEEAAGSAGRSRREAVPAPRRLSKIRWPRPAGRSGTPALGSGAR
;
A
#
# COMPACT_ATOMS: atom_id res chain seq x y z
N MET A 1 -8.51 23.55 7.39
CA MET A 1 -8.89 22.66 6.38
C MET A 1 -7.88 21.55 6.21
N PHE A 2 -8.34 20.35 6.17
CA PHE A 2 -7.43 19.24 6.10
C PHE A 2 -7.28 18.77 4.68
N SER A 3 -6.07 18.53 4.30
CA SER A 3 -5.83 18.03 2.96
C SER A 3 -4.52 17.28 2.96
N VAL A 4 -4.25 16.61 1.88
CA VAL A 4 -3.03 15.85 1.75
C VAL A 4 -2.10 16.56 0.77
N ASP A 5 -0.83 16.63 1.12
CA ASP A 5 0.17 17.14 0.21
C ASP A 5 0.85 15.95 -0.42
N VAL A 6 1.07 16.03 -1.71
CA VAL A 6 1.69 14.95 -2.47
C VAL A 6 2.95 15.48 -3.12
N SER A 7 4.07 14.79 -2.92
CA SER A 7 5.28 15.15 -3.63
C SER A 7 5.94 13.88 -4.14
N THR A 8 6.79 14.01 -5.15
CA THR A 8 7.42 12.84 -5.73
C THR A 8 8.92 13.06 -5.85
N ARG A 9 9.68 11.99 -5.75
CA ARG A 9 11.11 12.01 -5.97
C ARG A 9 11.53 10.62 -6.40
N GLU A 10 12.77 10.45 -6.74
CA GLU A 10 13.27 9.15 -7.16
C GLU A 10 14.25 8.61 -6.14
N CYS A 11 14.27 7.30 -5.99
CA CYS A 11 15.17 6.65 -5.07
C CYS A 11 15.45 5.24 -5.57
N ASP A 12 16.68 4.98 -5.96
CA ASP A 12 17.11 3.66 -6.42
C ASP A 12 16.19 3.04 -7.47
N GLY A 13 15.82 3.80 -8.44
CA GLY A 13 14.99 3.29 -9.54
C GLY A 13 13.51 3.23 -9.24
N HIS A 14 13.10 3.74 -8.08
CA HIS A 14 11.68 3.80 -7.74
C HIS A 14 11.22 5.25 -7.76
N VAL A 15 9.94 5.45 -7.99
CA VAL A 15 9.33 6.76 -7.78
C VAL A 15 8.75 6.73 -6.39
N VAL A 16 9.17 7.66 -5.55
CA VAL A 16 8.67 7.77 -4.19
C VAL A 16 7.60 8.83 -4.17
N VAL A 17 6.40 8.46 -3.77
CA VAL A 17 5.29 9.40 -3.66
C VAL A 17 5.08 9.62 -2.17
N ALA A 18 5.40 10.81 -1.70
CA ALA A 18 5.28 11.12 -0.28
C ALA A 18 3.95 11.80 -0.03
N LEU A 19 3.22 11.29 0.95
CA LEU A 19 1.93 11.85 1.34
C LEU A 19 2.07 12.45 2.71
N ARG A 20 1.56 13.66 2.89
CA ARG A 20 1.62 14.33 4.16
C ARG A 20 0.27 14.91 4.50
N GLY A 21 -0.08 14.90 5.76
CA GLY A 21 -1.36 15.46 6.21
C GLY A 21 -2.42 14.41 6.40
N GLU A 22 -3.58 14.65 5.86
CA GLU A 22 -4.71 13.77 6.08
C GLU A 22 -5.31 13.35 4.74
N LEU A 23 -5.51 12.06 4.57
CA LEU A 23 -6.03 11.54 3.33
C LEU A 23 -7.41 10.97 3.59
N ASP A 24 -8.42 11.65 3.14
CA ASP A 24 -9.80 11.21 3.33
C ASP A 24 -10.50 11.14 1.98
N LEU A 25 -11.82 10.97 2.02
CA LEU A 25 -12.60 10.81 0.82
C LEU A 25 -12.40 11.95 -0.18
N VAL A 26 -12.27 13.16 0.33
CA VAL A 26 -12.17 14.32 -0.54
C VAL A 26 -10.88 14.25 -1.38
N ASP A 27 -9.79 13.83 -0.75
CA ASP A 27 -8.51 13.82 -1.42
C ASP A 27 -8.16 12.49 -2.08
N ALA A 28 -8.95 11.47 -1.86
CA ALA A 28 -8.62 10.15 -2.37
C ALA A 28 -8.49 10.11 -3.89
N ALA A 29 -9.35 10.85 -4.59
CA ALA A 29 -9.29 10.86 -6.04
C ALA A 29 -8.00 11.53 -6.54
N ASP A 30 -7.58 12.58 -5.84
CA ASP A 30 -6.36 13.27 -6.23
C ASP A 30 -5.14 12.38 -6.01
N VAL A 31 -5.14 11.62 -4.92
CA VAL A 31 -4.04 10.71 -4.66
C VAL A 31 -4.05 9.58 -5.69
N ALA A 32 -5.23 9.08 -6.04
CA ALA A 32 -5.31 8.03 -7.04
C ALA A 32 -4.75 8.53 -8.38
N ALA A 33 -5.07 9.77 -8.74
CA ALA A 33 -4.57 10.33 -9.98
C ALA A 33 -3.05 10.51 -9.92
N ALA A 34 -2.53 10.96 -8.79
CA ALA A 34 -1.09 11.14 -8.64
C ALA A 34 -0.37 9.80 -8.74
N LEU A 35 -0.95 8.75 -8.16
CA LEU A 35 -0.33 7.43 -8.23
C LEU A 35 -0.37 6.90 -9.67
N ALA A 36 -1.48 7.12 -10.38
CA ALA A 36 -1.57 6.68 -11.75
C ALA A 36 -0.53 7.38 -12.62
N ALA A 37 -0.32 8.67 -12.39
CA ALA A 37 0.68 9.41 -13.14
C ALA A 37 2.09 8.89 -12.81
N ALA A 38 2.34 8.55 -11.56
CA ALA A 38 3.64 8.03 -11.17
C ALA A 38 3.88 6.67 -11.81
N VAL A 39 2.87 5.81 -11.83
CA VAL A 39 3.00 4.49 -12.42
C VAL A 39 3.30 4.60 -13.92
N ALA A 40 2.71 5.59 -14.58
CA ALA A 40 2.96 5.77 -16.00
C ALA A 40 4.41 6.13 -16.28
N ARG A 41 5.08 6.77 -15.32
CA ARG A 41 6.48 7.12 -15.49
C ARG A 41 7.38 5.96 -15.08
N GLU A 42 7.07 5.31 -13.99
CA GLU A 42 7.88 4.22 -13.51
C GLU A 42 6.99 3.35 -12.62
N PRO A 43 6.73 2.09 -12.97
CA PRO A 43 5.80 1.25 -12.19
C PRO A 43 6.35 0.76 -10.85
N ARG A 44 7.58 1.05 -10.53
CA ARG A 44 8.12 0.70 -9.21
C ARG A 44 7.90 1.88 -8.29
N ILE A 45 6.89 1.79 -7.45
CA ILE A 45 6.43 2.90 -6.62
C ILE A 45 6.66 2.61 -5.14
N ILE A 46 7.08 3.60 -4.39
CA ILE A 46 7.11 3.52 -2.94
C ILE A 46 6.29 4.70 -2.43
N VAL A 47 5.29 4.42 -1.62
CA VAL A 47 4.50 5.49 -1.02
C VAL A 47 5.05 5.74 0.37
N ASP A 48 5.58 6.93 0.58
CA ASP A 48 6.18 7.31 1.86
C ASP A 48 5.08 7.89 2.73
N LEU A 49 4.75 7.19 3.80
CA LEU A 49 3.66 7.57 4.68
C LEU A 49 4.12 8.22 5.98
N ALA A 50 5.40 8.57 6.07
CA ALA A 50 5.93 9.13 7.31
C ALA A 50 5.20 10.40 7.73
N GLY A 51 4.81 11.20 6.78
CA GLY A 51 4.11 12.45 7.09
C GLY A 51 2.59 12.36 7.09
N LEU A 52 2.05 11.16 6.85
CA LEU A 52 0.60 11.01 6.79
C LEU A 52 0.06 10.74 8.18
N GLU A 53 -0.80 11.62 8.65
CA GLU A 53 -1.31 11.54 10.01
C GLU A 53 -2.65 10.84 10.10
N PHE A 54 -3.38 10.79 9.00
CA PHE A 54 -4.69 10.19 9.00
C PHE A 54 -5.00 9.62 7.63
N ILE A 55 -5.71 8.49 7.62
CA ILE A 55 -6.17 7.90 6.37
C ILE A 55 -7.49 7.21 6.70
N ASP A 56 -8.45 7.28 5.79
CA ASP A 56 -9.69 6.54 5.97
C ASP A 56 -9.78 5.44 4.91
N CYS A 57 -10.90 4.76 4.85
CA CYS A 57 -11.06 3.65 3.93
C CYS A 57 -10.93 4.08 2.48
N SER A 58 -11.36 5.30 2.17
CA SER A 58 -11.24 5.81 0.80
C SER A 58 -9.79 5.97 0.42
N GLY A 59 -8.98 6.43 1.37
CA GLY A 59 -7.55 6.58 1.12
C GLY A 59 -6.88 5.23 0.93
N VAL A 60 -7.25 4.25 1.75
CA VAL A 60 -6.68 2.92 1.61
C VAL A 60 -7.07 2.34 0.25
N ALA A 61 -8.31 2.56 -0.19
CA ALA A 61 -8.75 2.07 -1.48
C ALA A 61 -7.95 2.72 -2.62
N ALA A 62 -7.61 4.00 -2.47
CA ALA A 62 -6.80 4.67 -3.49
C ALA A 62 -5.42 4.04 -3.57
N LEU A 63 -4.82 3.69 -2.42
CA LEU A 63 -3.53 3.03 -2.41
C LEU A 63 -3.63 1.64 -3.04
N ALA A 64 -4.69 0.91 -2.75
CA ALA A 64 -4.87 -0.42 -3.31
C ALA A 64 -5.02 -0.36 -4.82
N ARG A 65 -5.73 0.65 -5.31
CA ARG A 65 -5.89 0.81 -6.74
C ARG A 65 -4.55 1.14 -7.39
N GLY A 66 -3.76 1.97 -6.73
CA GLY A 66 -2.43 2.30 -7.23
C GLY A 66 -1.55 1.06 -7.33
N ARG A 67 -1.66 0.17 -6.35
CA ARG A 67 -0.86 -1.04 -6.38
C ARG A 67 -1.28 -1.93 -7.52
N ARG A 68 -2.58 -2.05 -7.77
CA ARG A 68 -3.03 -2.87 -8.89
C ARG A 68 -2.50 -2.32 -10.20
N HIS A 69 -2.53 -1.01 -10.38
CA HIS A 69 -2.02 -0.41 -11.61
C HIS A 69 -0.52 -0.66 -11.74
N ALA A 70 0.23 -0.54 -10.65
CA ALA A 70 1.67 -0.75 -10.70
C ALA A 70 1.99 -2.19 -11.09
N ARG A 71 1.25 -3.14 -10.51
CA ARG A 71 1.50 -4.53 -10.82
C ARG A 71 1.11 -4.87 -12.25
N GLN A 72 0.06 -4.27 -12.77
CA GLN A 72 -0.32 -4.48 -14.15
C GLN A 72 0.72 -3.94 -15.11
N ALA A 73 1.46 -2.93 -14.67
CA ALA A 73 2.49 -2.34 -15.50
C ALA A 73 3.87 -2.99 -15.28
N GLY A 74 3.91 -4.07 -14.52
CA GLY A 74 5.17 -4.79 -14.33
C GLY A 74 5.97 -4.40 -13.11
N GLY A 75 5.42 -3.58 -12.24
CA GLY A 75 6.11 -3.17 -11.02
C GLY A 75 5.33 -3.54 -9.78
N ASP A 76 5.38 -2.70 -8.79
CA ASP A 76 4.64 -2.90 -7.56
C ASP A 76 4.60 -1.58 -6.80
N LEU A 77 3.74 -1.51 -5.81
CA LEU A 77 3.62 -0.35 -4.95
C LEU A 77 3.85 -0.81 -3.52
N LEU A 78 4.85 -0.24 -2.89
CA LEU A 78 5.23 -0.58 -1.53
C LEU A 78 4.91 0.59 -0.62
N LEU A 79 4.63 0.31 0.65
CA LEU A 79 4.36 1.37 1.63
C LEU A 79 5.55 1.48 2.56
N ALA A 80 5.90 2.69 2.93
CA ALA A 80 7.04 2.93 3.80
C ALA A 80 6.68 3.84 4.95
N ALA A 81 7.17 3.49 6.13
CA ALA A 81 7.12 4.31 7.33
C ALA A 81 5.73 4.77 7.78
N PRO A 82 4.71 3.92 7.75
CA PRO A 82 3.39 4.37 8.19
C PRO A 82 3.38 4.62 9.69
N GLN A 83 2.71 5.69 10.10
CA GLN A 83 2.54 5.95 11.51
C GLN A 83 1.55 4.95 12.08
N GLN A 84 1.58 4.78 13.39
CA GLN A 84 0.76 3.78 14.03
C GLN A 84 -0.72 3.91 13.73
N ARG A 85 -1.24 5.11 13.69
CA ARG A 85 -2.65 5.30 13.38
C ARG A 85 -2.98 4.84 12.00
N VAL A 86 -2.08 5.06 11.06
CA VAL A 86 -2.31 4.63 9.68
C VAL A 86 -2.24 3.11 9.60
N GLN A 87 -1.33 2.51 10.34
CA GLN A 87 -1.25 1.06 10.36
C GLN A 87 -2.53 0.44 10.88
N ARG A 88 -3.16 1.06 11.86
CA ARG A 88 -4.41 0.55 12.40
C ARG A 88 -5.51 0.55 11.37
N VAL A 89 -5.59 1.61 10.57
CA VAL A 89 -6.62 1.67 9.55
C VAL A 89 -6.37 0.63 8.48
N LEU A 90 -5.11 0.42 8.13
CA LEU A 90 -4.78 -0.62 7.16
C LEU A 90 -5.24 -1.98 7.66
N ALA A 91 -5.09 -2.23 8.94
CA ALA A 91 -5.50 -3.49 9.50
C ALA A 91 -7.01 -3.67 9.46
N ILE A 92 -7.72 -2.62 9.79
CA ILE A 92 -9.17 -2.68 9.85
C ILE A 92 -9.78 -2.88 8.48
N THR A 93 -9.20 -2.33 7.46
CA THR A 93 -9.80 -2.38 6.14
C THR A 93 -9.60 -3.72 5.44
N ARG A 94 -8.86 -4.61 6.07
CA ARG A 94 -8.63 -5.93 5.49
C ARG A 94 -7.84 -5.93 4.20
N LEU A 95 -7.26 -4.82 3.85
CA LEU A 95 -6.42 -4.75 2.67
C LEU A 95 -4.96 -4.94 3.04
N VAL A 96 -4.71 -5.15 4.31
CA VAL A 96 -3.37 -5.32 4.80
C VAL A 96 -2.57 -6.38 4.08
N GLY A 97 -3.18 -7.45 3.69
CA GLY A 97 -2.44 -8.51 3.05
C GLY A 97 -1.97 -8.17 1.66
N GLU A 98 -2.48 -7.08 1.11
CA GLU A 98 -2.10 -6.70 -0.22
C GLU A 98 -0.90 -5.78 -0.26
N PHE A 99 -0.46 -5.27 0.87
CA PHE A 99 0.64 -4.32 0.87
C PHE A 99 1.88 -4.87 1.53
N SER A 100 3.03 -4.50 0.99
CA SER A 100 4.31 -4.75 1.65
C SER A 100 4.64 -3.46 2.39
N VAL A 101 4.79 -3.54 3.69
CA VAL A 101 5.03 -2.37 4.51
C VAL A 101 6.45 -2.42 5.04
N HIS A 102 7.18 -1.35 4.86
CA HIS A 102 8.58 -1.28 5.27
C HIS A 102 8.80 -0.13 6.23
N ALA A 103 9.86 -0.19 7.01
CA ALA A 103 10.13 0.82 8.01
C ALA A 103 10.60 2.14 7.42
N SER A 104 11.17 2.11 6.23
CA SER A 104 11.67 3.32 5.60
C SER A 104 11.65 3.18 4.09
N VAL A 105 11.79 4.29 3.41
CA VAL A 105 11.85 4.28 1.95
C VAL A 105 13.09 3.51 1.49
N GLU A 106 14.21 3.69 2.17
CA GLU A 106 15.43 3.01 1.79
C GLU A 106 15.29 1.50 1.94
N GLU A 107 14.63 1.08 2.99
CA GLU A 107 14.43 -0.33 3.20
C GLU A 107 13.50 -0.90 2.13
N ALA A 108 12.47 -0.15 1.76
CA ALA A 108 11.55 -0.59 0.73
C ALA A 108 12.28 -0.75 -0.61
N ALA A 109 13.11 0.21 -0.94
CA ALA A 109 13.84 0.18 -2.20
C ALA A 109 14.79 -1.01 -2.25
N GLY A 110 15.49 -1.28 -1.15
CA GLY A 110 16.41 -2.39 -1.08
C GLY A 110 15.70 -3.73 -1.13
N SER A 111 14.54 -3.80 -0.49
CA SER A 111 13.80 -5.04 -0.45
C SER A 111 13.29 -5.39 -1.85
N ALA A 112 12.82 -4.41 -2.59
CA ALA A 112 12.31 -4.65 -3.93
C ALA A 112 13.42 -5.20 -4.83
N GLY A 113 14.61 -4.68 -4.68
CA GLY A 113 15.72 -5.15 -5.47
C GLY A 113 16.06 -6.61 -5.19
N ARG A 114 16.03 -6.97 -3.92
CA ARG A 114 16.30 -8.33 -3.55
C ARG A 114 15.22 -9.26 -4.04
N SER A 115 13.99 -8.87 -3.92
CA SER A 115 12.91 -9.71 -4.35
C SER A 115 13.02 -10.03 -5.82
N ARG A 116 13.40 -9.06 -6.59
CA ARG A 116 13.52 -9.26 -7.99
C ARG A 116 14.55 -10.31 -8.33
N ARG A 117 15.64 -10.33 -7.62
CA ARG A 117 16.65 -11.29 -7.90
C ARG A 117 16.34 -12.64 -7.36
N GLU A 118 15.81 -12.73 -6.18
CA GLU A 118 15.62 -13.98 -5.53
C GLU A 118 14.23 -14.55 -5.56
N ALA A 119 13.31 -13.87 -6.14
CA ALA A 119 11.95 -14.35 -6.17
C ALA A 119 11.50 -14.72 -4.78
N VAL A 120 11.74 -13.87 -3.85
CA VAL A 120 11.39 -14.12 -2.49
C VAL A 120 9.90 -14.27 -2.32
N PRO A 121 9.46 -15.23 -1.57
CA PRO A 121 8.04 -15.46 -1.36
C PRO A 121 7.44 -14.37 -0.50
N ALA A 122 6.32 -14.63 0.05
CA ALA A 122 5.60 -13.66 0.82
C ALA A 122 6.46 -12.92 1.82
N PRO A 123 6.19 -11.67 2.03
CA PRO A 123 6.95 -10.87 2.95
C PRO A 123 6.78 -11.33 4.37
N ARG A 124 7.84 -11.66 4.99
CA ARG A 124 7.80 -12.10 6.32
C ARG A 124 7.49 -11.04 7.31
N ARG A 125 7.81 -9.84 7.03
CA ARG A 125 7.57 -8.80 7.97
C ARG A 125 6.11 -8.65 8.28
N LEU A 126 5.23 -9.10 7.42
CA LEU A 126 3.82 -8.99 7.73
C LEU A 126 3.45 -9.93 8.84
N SER A 127 4.24 -10.98 9.04
CA SER A 127 3.91 -11.90 10.09
C SER A 127 4.21 -11.32 11.46
N LYS A 128 5.00 -10.27 11.52
CA LYS A 128 5.29 -9.67 12.79
C LYS A 128 4.20 -8.72 13.20
N ILE A 129 3.37 -8.32 12.28
CA ILE A 129 2.28 -7.42 12.58
C ILE A 129 1.07 -8.29 12.74
N ARG A 130 0.48 -8.28 13.92
CA ARG A 130 -0.68 -9.11 14.11
C ARG A 130 -1.89 -8.44 13.55
N TRP A 131 -2.24 -8.81 12.38
CA TRP A 131 -3.43 -8.26 11.76
C TRP A 131 -4.60 -9.12 12.13
N PRO A 132 -5.73 -8.52 12.42
CA PRO A 132 -6.91 -9.31 12.78
C PRO A 132 -7.38 -10.12 11.58
N ARG A 133 -7.76 -11.33 11.83
CA ARG A 133 -8.26 -12.14 10.76
C ARG A 133 -9.69 -11.81 10.51
N PRO A 134 -10.11 -11.79 9.29
CA PRO A 134 -11.49 -11.49 8.96
C PRO A 134 -12.36 -12.65 9.43
N ALA A 135 -13.13 -12.37 10.41
CA ALA A 135 -13.99 -13.40 10.95
C ALA A 135 -15.00 -13.82 9.93
N GLY A 136 -15.42 -14.98 10.03
CA GLY A 136 -16.47 -15.40 9.16
C GLY A 136 -16.11 -15.66 7.73
N ARG A 137 -15.04 -15.09 7.31
CA ARG A 137 -14.67 -15.29 5.99
C ARG A 137 -14.51 -16.73 5.72
N SER A 138 -14.03 -17.41 6.63
CA SER A 138 -13.80 -18.78 6.40
C SER A 138 -15.04 -19.54 6.08
N GLY A 139 -16.09 -19.15 6.60
CA GLY A 139 -17.27 -19.92 6.36
C GLY A 139 -17.81 -19.80 4.99
N THR A 140 -17.57 -18.67 4.48
CA THR A 140 -18.08 -18.43 3.21
C THR A 140 -17.86 -19.47 2.19
N PRO A 141 -16.72 -19.85 2.01
CA PRO A 141 -16.43 -20.79 0.97
C PRO A 141 -17.20 -22.01 1.14
N ALA A 142 -17.39 -22.29 2.30
CA ALA A 142 -18.06 -23.49 2.55
C ALA A 142 -19.21 -23.65 1.71
N LEU A 143 -19.76 -22.58 1.57
CA LEU A 143 -20.86 -22.70 0.83
C LEU A 143 -20.69 -23.28 -0.36
N GLY A 144 -19.92 -22.96 -0.80
CA GLY A 144 -19.88 -23.39 -2.07
C GLY A 144 -20.20 -24.74 -2.17
N SER A 145 -19.89 -25.06 -1.50
CA SER A 145 -20.05 -26.26 -1.66
C SER A 145 -21.22 -26.59 -1.88
N GLY A 146 -21.71 -26.17 -1.43
CA GLY A 146 -22.93 -26.55 -1.48
C GLY A 146 -23.22 -26.99 -2.69
N ALA A 147 -22.89 -26.57 -3.19
CA ALA A 147 -23.27 -26.87 -4.33
C ALA A 147 -23.27 -28.20 -4.56
N ARG A 148 -23.67 -28.72 -4.36
CA ARG A 148 -23.69 -29.72 -4.76
C ARG A 148 -24.28 -30.09 -5.16
#